data_47392ff893ddca93bb266014d4371f85
#
_entry.id   47392ff893ddca93bb266014d4371f85
#
_cell.length_a   1.000
_cell.length_b   1.000
_cell.length_c   1.000
_cell.angle_alpha   90.00
_cell.angle_beta   90.00
_cell.angle_gamma   90.00
#
_symmetry.space_group_name_H-M   'P 1'
#
loop_
_entity.id
_entity.type
_entity.pdbx_description
1 polymer ?
#
loop_
_entity_poly.entity_id
_entity_poly.type
_entity_poly.pdbx_seq_one_letter_code
_entity_poly.pdbx_strand_id
1 'polypeptide(L)'
;NSDDLEEWRGRVLGRKGEISVLMRGLSSAPESERAFLGSTSNSLKKTLQQEYEIQKTSLLSGKSGVNEFDIDISLPSRKSPVGTYHPTTKIVNEIAEVFKSMGFDIVEGPEVELDEYNFQKLNIPSDHPARDMWNSLWVEDGNEPDSASMLMRTHTSPMQIRIMEETTPPIRVIVPGKTYRYEATDATHEWQFCQIEGLAVAEDITFANLKATLAEFAKRIFGDKRKARFRCDFFPFVEPGAEVSIDCFKC
;
A
#
# COMPACT_ATOMS: atom_id res chain seq x y z
N ASN A 1 -50.66 5.53 -11.46
CA ASN A 1 -49.93 4.38 -11.93
C ASN A 1 -50.02 4.24 -13.45
N SER A 2 -49.44 3.21 -14.07
CA SER A 2 -49.44 3.02 -15.52
C SER A 2 -50.83 2.77 -16.09
N ASP A 3 -51.66 2.06 -15.34
CA ASP A 3 -53.00 1.66 -15.79
C ASP A 3 -53.95 2.90 -15.78
N ASP A 4 -53.86 3.72 -14.79
CA ASP A 4 -54.60 4.98 -14.71
C ASP A 4 -54.23 5.96 -15.87
N LEU A 5 -52.97 5.95 -16.27
CA LEU A 5 -52.48 6.76 -17.39
C LEU A 5 -53.01 6.28 -18.75
N GLU A 6 -53.08 4.96 -18.95
CA GLU A 6 -53.66 4.39 -20.16
C GLU A 6 -55.20 4.55 -20.20
N GLU A 7 -55.88 4.47 -19.05
CA GLU A 7 -57.30 4.73 -18.95
C GLU A 7 -57.60 6.23 -19.28
N TRP A 8 -56.82 7.15 -18.70
CA TRP A 8 -56.89 8.59 -19.03
C TRP A 8 -56.68 8.83 -20.54
N ARG A 9 -55.70 8.18 -21.16
CA ARG A 9 -55.46 8.29 -22.60
C ARG A 9 -56.67 7.83 -23.43
N GLY A 10 -57.29 6.71 -23.05
CA GLY A 10 -58.48 6.19 -23.71
C GLY A 10 -59.65 7.16 -23.64
N ARG A 11 -59.88 7.75 -22.44
CA ARG A 11 -60.97 8.69 -22.20
C ARG A 11 -60.74 10.05 -22.91
N VAL A 12 -59.52 10.59 -22.92
CA VAL A 12 -59.26 11.92 -23.44
C VAL A 12 -58.84 11.93 -24.89
N LEU A 13 -57.85 11.11 -25.29
CA LEU A 13 -57.22 11.08 -26.58
C LEU A 13 -57.73 9.97 -27.51
N GLY A 14 -58.55 9.06 -27.02
CA GLY A 14 -59.06 7.95 -27.77
C GLY A 14 -59.99 8.33 -28.94
N ARG A 15 -60.33 7.37 -29.85
CA ARG A 15 -61.17 7.60 -31.00
C ARG A 15 -62.59 8.13 -30.62
N LYS A 16 -63.09 7.75 -29.47
CA LYS A 16 -64.36 8.23 -28.86
C LYS A 16 -64.12 9.14 -27.68
N GLY A 17 -62.85 9.59 -27.47
CA GLY A 17 -62.47 10.41 -26.34
C GLY A 17 -62.93 11.87 -26.49
N GLU A 18 -62.83 12.58 -25.39
CA GLU A 18 -63.35 13.94 -25.25
C GLU A 18 -62.84 14.90 -26.33
N ILE A 19 -61.56 14.87 -26.66
CA ILE A 19 -60.95 15.71 -27.71
C ILE A 19 -61.51 15.32 -29.11
N SER A 20 -61.72 14.05 -29.36
CA SER A 20 -62.24 13.57 -30.66
C SER A 20 -63.73 13.96 -30.80
N VAL A 21 -64.48 14.02 -29.72
CA VAL A 21 -65.85 14.49 -29.70
C VAL A 21 -65.93 16.01 -29.94
N LEU A 22 -65.07 16.78 -29.24
CA LEU A 22 -64.95 18.21 -29.50
C LEU A 22 -64.62 18.55 -30.96
N MET A 23 -63.63 17.87 -31.53
CA MET A 23 -63.22 18.07 -32.93
C MET A 23 -64.34 17.76 -33.94
N ARG A 24 -65.16 16.75 -33.67
CA ARG A 24 -66.35 16.45 -34.50
C ARG A 24 -67.44 17.53 -34.37
N GLY A 25 -67.62 18.12 -33.17
CA GLY A 25 -68.56 19.20 -32.93
C GLY A 25 -68.20 20.54 -33.63
N LEU A 26 -66.94 20.70 -34.10
CA LEU A 26 -66.52 21.88 -34.87
C LEU A 26 -67.30 22.13 -36.14
N SER A 27 -67.90 21.12 -36.74
CA SER A 27 -68.73 21.23 -37.90
C SER A 27 -70.01 22.06 -37.65
N SER A 28 -70.49 22.10 -36.41
CA SER A 28 -71.66 22.88 -36.02
C SER A 28 -71.35 24.31 -35.53
N ALA A 29 -70.07 24.70 -35.48
CA ALA A 29 -69.65 26.02 -35.07
C ALA A 29 -69.84 27.07 -36.22
N PRO A 30 -69.99 28.37 -35.89
CA PRO A 30 -70.04 29.46 -36.87
C PRO A 30 -68.79 29.45 -37.77
N GLU A 31 -68.98 29.78 -39.04
CA GLU A 31 -67.89 29.70 -40.04
C GLU A 31 -66.71 30.60 -39.70
N SER A 32 -66.95 31.76 -39.12
CA SER A 32 -65.96 32.73 -38.65
C SER A 32 -65.04 32.20 -37.53
N GLU A 33 -65.47 31.21 -36.76
CA GLU A 33 -64.77 30.70 -35.60
C GLU A 33 -64.11 29.30 -35.85
N ARG A 34 -64.53 28.61 -36.89
CA ARG A 34 -64.08 27.21 -37.17
C ARG A 34 -62.57 27.10 -37.30
N ALA A 35 -61.94 28.06 -37.99
CA ALA A 35 -60.46 28.02 -38.20
C ALA A 35 -59.71 28.19 -36.88
N PHE A 36 -60.16 29.11 -36.02
CA PHE A 36 -59.58 29.35 -34.75
C PHE A 36 -59.78 28.17 -33.77
N LEU A 37 -60.99 27.67 -33.67
CA LEU A 37 -61.32 26.54 -32.83
C LEU A 37 -60.61 25.24 -33.29
N GLY A 38 -60.46 25.06 -34.61
CA GLY A 38 -59.76 23.93 -35.21
C GLY A 38 -58.24 23.96 -34.89
N SER A 39 -57.61 25.13 -35.02
CA SER A 39 -56.19 25.30 -34.69
C SER A 39 -55.93 25.09 -33.22
N THR A 40 -56.78 25.66 -32.35
CA THR A 40 -56.68 25.53 -30.89
C THR A 40 -56.87 24.09 -30.40
N SER A 41 -57.88 23.39 -30.99
CA SER A 41 -58.15 22.00 -30.65
C SER A 41 -57.01 21.07 -31.09
N ASN A 42 -56.40 21.33 -32.25
CA ASN A 42 -55.22 20.59 -32.69
C ASN A 42 -53.98 20.86 -31.83
N SER A 43 -53.79 22.11 -31.44
CA SER A 43 -52.70 22.47 -30.52
C SER A 43 -52.87 21.78 -29.15
N LEU A 44 -54.06 21.84 -28.58
CA LEU A 44 -54.41 21.17 -27.35
C LEU A 44 -54.16 19.66 -27.41
N LYS A 45 -54.62 19.02 -28.48
CA LYS A 45 -54.39 17.58 -28.71
C LYS A 45 -52.89 17.25 -28.70
N LYS A 46 -52.09 18.06 -29.40
CA LYS A 46 -50.64 17.87 -29.49
C LYS A 46 -49.97 18.02 -28.14
N THR A 47 -50.37 19.03 -27.36
CA THR A 47 -49.83 19.24 -26.01
C THR A 47 -50.15 18.07 -25.08
N LEU A 48 -51.42 17.64 -25.06
CA LEU A 48 -51.85 16.52 -24.24
C LEU A 48 -51.17 15.20 -24.63
N GLN A 49 -50.88 15.04 -25.92
CA GLN A 49 -50.14 13.85 -26.39
C GLN A 49 -48.66 13.88 -25.97
N GLN A 50 -48.06 15.06 -25.96
CA GLN A 50 -46.70 15.25 -25.46
C GLN A 50 -46.60 14.98 -23.96
N GLU A 51 -47.54 15.56 -23.18
CA GLU A 51 -47.57 15.32 -21.71
C GLU A 51 -47.79 13.83 -21.37
N TYR A 52 -48.65 13.15 -22.11
CA TYR A 52 -48.84 11.70 -21.95
C TYR A 52 -47.52 10.94 -22.15
N GLU A 53 -46.75 11.23 -23.22
CA GLU A 53 -45.47 10.52 -23.49
C GLU A 53 -44.41 10.86 -22.41
N ILE A 54 -44.39 12.08 -21.90
CA ILE A 54 -43.49 12.48 -20.82
C ILE A 54 -43.83 11.70 -19.55
N GLN A 55 -45.10 11.66 -19.17
CA GLN A 55 -45.54 10.91 -17.98
C GLN A 55 -45.34 9.41 -18.10
N LYS A 56 -45.55 8.85 -19.29
CA LYS A 56 -45.29 7.46 -19.58
C LYS A 56 -43.81 7.11 -19.42
N THR A 57 -42.92 7.94 -19.97
CA THR A 57 -41.49 7.77 -19.85
C THR A 57 -41.01 7.92 -18.40
N SER A 58 -41.56 8.85 -17.67
CA SER A 58 -41.28 9.05 -16.24
C SER A 58 -41.71 7.83 -15.38
N LEU A 59 -42.89 7.27 -15.65
CA LEU A 59 -43.35 6.07 -14.94
C LEU A 59 -42.54 4.82 -15.31
N LEU A 60 -42.05 4.72 -16.53
CA LEU A 60 -41.15 3.65 -16.97
C LEU A 60 -39.76 3.81 -16.36
N SER A 61 -39.23 5.02 -16.32
CA SER A 61 -37.93 5.34 -15.70
C SER A 61 -37.96 5.13 -14.18
N GLY A 62 -39.06 5.46 -13.53
CA GLY A 62 -39.28 5.21 -12.10
C GLY A 62 -39.35 3.71 -11.74
N LYS A 63 -39.71 2.85 -12.70
CA LYS A 63 -39.64 1.39 -12.53
C LYS A 63 -38.27 0.79 -12.88
N SER A 64 -37.44 1.52 -13.61
CA SER A 64 -36.04 1.14 -13.88
C SER A 64 -35.04 1.61 -12.81
N GLY A 65 -35.52 2.13 -11.69
CA GLY A 65 -34.72 2.22 -10.47
C GLY A 65 -34.45 0.81 -9.95
N VAL A 66 -33.63 0.03 -10.65
CA VAL A 66 -32.73 -0.89 -9.95
C VAL A 66 -31.93 0.05 -9.05
N ASN A 67 -32.31 0.14 -7.78
CA ASN A 67 -31.41 0.67 -6.78
C ASN A 67 -30.14 -0.13 -6.95
N GLU A 68 -29.13 0.51 -7.49
CA GLU A 68 -27.78 -0.05 -7.72
C GLU A 68 -27.18 -0.56 -6.41
N PHE A 69 -27.92 -0.40 -5.30
CA PHE A 69 -27.59 -0.76 -3.93
C PHE A 69 -28.84 -1.32 -3.19
N ASP A 70 -29.51 -2.33 -3.75
CA ASP A 70 -30.41 -3.13 -2.94
C ASP A 70 -29.58 -4.10 -2.07
N ILE A 71 -28.72 -3.49 -1.26
CA ILE A 71 -27.93 -4.22 -0.28
C ILE A 71 -28.91 -4.60 0.83
N ASP A 72 -29.19 -5.89 0.94
CA ASP A 72 -29.90 -6.41 2.09
C ASP A 72 -29.05 -6.25 3.36
N ILE A 73 -29.34 -5.19 4.10
CA ILE A 73 -28.62 -4.86 5.36
C ILE A 73 -28.91 -5.86 6.49
N SER A 74 -29.87 -6.77 6.32
CA SER A 74 -30.14 -7.84 7.29
C SER A 74 -29.18 -9.03 7.13
N LEU A 75 -28.51 -9.13 5.98
CA LEU A 75 -27.51 -10.17 5.76
C LEU A 75 -26.23 -9.85 6.55
N PRO A 76 -25.63 -10.86 7.21
CA PRO A 76 -24.35 -10.65 7.87
C PRO A 76 -23.30 -10.26 6.82
N SER A 77 -22.50 -9.25 7.12
CA SER A 77 -21.39 -8.84 6.27
C SER A 77 -20.42 -9.99 6.04
N ARG A 78 -19.90 -10.13 4.83
CA ARG A 78 -18.76 -11.04 4.59
C ARG A 78 -17.59 -10.53 5.41
N LYS A 79 -17.12 -11.34 6.36
CA LYS A 79 -15.88 -11.03 7.09
C LYS A 79 -14.75 -10.93 6.06
N SER A 80 -14.12 -9.78 5.96
CA SER A 80 -12.91 -9.67 5.19
C SER A 80 -11.86 -10.64 5.75
N PRO A 81 -11.17 -11.42 4.90
CA PRO A 81 -10.11 -12.28 5.39
C PRO A 81 -9.06 -11.40 6.07
N VAL A 82 -8.85 -11.63 7.35
CA VAL A 82 -7.80 -10.92 8.10
C VAL A 82 -6.48 -11.52 7.67
N GLY A 83 -5.68 -10.73 6.95
CA GLY A 83 -4.32 -11.11 6.60
C GLY A 83 -3.44 -11.22 7.84
N THR A 84 -2.35 -11.97 7.74
CA THR A 84 -1.30 -12.04 8.76
C THR A 84 0.00 -11.55 8.17
N TYR A 85 0.86 -10.96 9.00
CA TYR A 85 2.21 -10.60 8.57
C TYR A 85 3.02 -11.85 8.21
N HIS A 86 3.88 -11.70 7.21
CA HIS A 86 4.88 -12.71 6.89
C HIS A 86 5.75 -13.00 8.13
N PRO A 87 6.21 -14.25 8.35
CA PRO A 87 7.06 -14.59 9.50
C PRO A 87 8.27 -13.68 9.68
N THR A 88 8.97 -13.33 8.61
CA THR A 88 10.10 -12.40 8.64
C THR A 88 9.67 -11.02 9.16
N THR A 89 8.53 -10.48 8.68
CA THR A 89 8.03 -9.19 9.15
C THR A 89 7.68 -9.24 10.65
N LYS A 90 7.10 -10.35 11.11
CA LYS A 90 6.80 -10.53 12.54
C LYS A 90 8.06 -10.46 13.40
N ILE A 91 9.10 -11.21 13.02
CA ILE A 91 10.34 -11.23 13.80
C ILE A 91 11.09 -9.89 13.73
N VAL A 92 11.10 -9.21 12.59
CA VAL A 92 11.68 -7.88 12.45
C VAL A 92 10.97 -6.89 13.37
N ASN A 93 9.64 -6.89 13.40
CA ASN A 93 8.86 -6.03 14.29
C ASN A 93 9.12 -6.36 15.77
N GLU A 94 9.20 -7.63 16.14
CA GLU A 94 9.49 -8.05 17.51
C GLU A 94 10.88 -7.58 17.94
N ILE A 95 11.90 -7.75 17.12
CA ILE A 95 13.26 -7.25 17.36
C ILE A 95 13.26 -5.72 17.48
N ALA A 96 12.56 -5.03 16.59
CA ALA A 96 12.44 -3.58 16.61
C ALA A 96 11.84 -3.06 17.92
N GLU A 97 10.77 -3.68 18.41
CA GLU A 97 10.16 -3.30 19.70
C GLU A 97 11.10 -3.56 20.89
N VAL A 98 11.88 -4.64 20.84
CA VAL A 98 12.89 -4.91 21.87
C VAL A 98 13.94 -3.80 21.92
N PHE A 99 14.52 -3.42 20.77
CA PHE A 99 15.53 -2.36 20.71
C PHE A 99 14.96 -0.99 21.05
N LYS A 100 13.75 -0.68 20.59
CA LYS A 100 13.03 0.55 20.95
C LYS A 100 12.86 0.69 22.47
N SER A 101 12.51 -0.40 23.14
CA SER A 101 12.40 -0.41 24.61
C SER A 101 13.75 -0.23 25.33
N MET A 102 14.87 -0.44 24.64
CA MET A 102 16.23 -0.16 25.12
C MET A 102 16.75 1.24 24.72
N GLY A 103 15.90 2.07 24.12
CA GLY A 103 16.23 3.44 23.73
C GLY A 103 16.95 3.57 22.39
N PHE A 104 16.73 2.63 21.47
CA PHE A 104 17.20 2.73 20.09
C PHE A 104 16.07 3.22 19.18
N ASP A 105 16.39 4.13 18.29
CA ASP A 105 15.52 4.52 17.19
C ASP A 105 15.60 3.52 16.04
N ILE A 106 14.55 3.46 15.23
CA ILE A 106 14.49 2.57 14.06
C ILE A 106 14.63 3.45 12.82
N VAL A 107 15.63 3.16 11.99
CA VAL A 107 15.92 3.91 10.78
C VAL A 107 15.97 2.97 9.58
N GLU A 108 15.34 3.36 8.49
CA GLU A 108 15.38 2.64 7.22
C GLU A 108 16.25 3.40 6.21
N GLY A 109 16.75 2.70 5.22
CA GLY A 109 17.61 3.27 4.18
C GLY A 109 17.39 2.65 2.81
N PRO A 110 18.04 3.21 1.77
CA PRO A 110 17.88 2.75 0.40
C PRO A 110 18.41 1.31 0.22
N GLU A 111 17.72 0.53 -0.62
CA GLU A 111 18.17 -0.82 -0.99
C GLU A 111 19.22 -0.80 -2.11
N VAL A 112 19.16 0.22 -2.98
CA VAL A 112 20.22 0.53 -3.96
C VAL A 112 21.14 1.55 -3.33
N GLU A 113 22.44 1.23 -3.27
CA GLU A 113 23.41 2.06 -2.55
C GLU A 113 24.62 2.36 -3.43
N LEU A 114 25.31 3.46 -3.10
CA LEU A 114 26.57 3.80 -3.71
C LEU A 114 27.71 2.95 -3.13
N ASP A 115 28.68 2.58 -3.97
CA ASP A 115 29.91 1.88 -3.56
C ASP A 115 30.61 2.59 -2.40
N GLU A 116 30.62 3.90 -2.43
CA GLU A 116 31.20 4.74 -1.38
C GLU A 116 30.62 4.44 0.00
N TYR A 117 29.30 4.31 0.11
CA TYR A 117 28.62 4.03 1.38
C TYR A 117 28.62 2.55 1.73
N ASN A 118 28.50 1.68 0.69
CA ASN A 118 28.45 0.23 0.96
C ASN A 118 29.80 -0.34 1.35
N PHE A 119 30.92 0.28 0.92
CA PHE A 119 32.27 -0.25 1.15
C PHE A 119 33.26 0.81 1.63
N GLN A 120 33.54 1.83 0.85
CA GLN A 120 34.71 2.70 1.07
C GLN A 120 34.67 3.39 2.43
N LYS A 121 33.55 4.02 2.77
CA LYS A 121 33.37 4.71 4.07
C LYS A 121 33.26 3.73 5.25
N LEU A 122 33.08 2.44 4.98
CA LEU A 122 33.07 1.38 5.99
C LEU A 122 34.43 0.69 6.15
N ASN A 123 35.52 1.37 5.77
CA ASN A 123 36.87 0.85 5.87
C ASN A 123 37.16 -0.34 4.94
N ILE A 124 36.50 -0.40 3.80
CA ILE A 124 36.67 -1.41 2.75
C ILE A 124 36.98 -0.68 1.43
N PRO A 125 38.22 -0.17 1.24
CA PRO A 125 38.60 0.53 0.01
C PRO A 125 38.55 -0.38 -1.22
N SER A 126 38.70 0.20 -2.41
CA SER A 126 38.51 -0.49 -3.68
C SER A 126 39.42 -1.71 -3.91
N ASP A 127 40.60 -1.70 -3.32
CA ASP A 127 41.61 -2.77 -3.37
C ASP A 127 41.56 -3.76 -2.19
N HIS A 128 40.56 -3.62 -1.32
CA HIS A 128 40.47 -4.45 -0.11
C HIS A 128 39.95 -5.86 -0.44
N PRO A 129 40.64 -6.95 -0.01
CA PRO A 129 40.24 -8.32 -0.32
C PRO A 129 38.83 -8.73 0.17
N ALA A 130 38.33 -8.06 1.20
CA ALA A 130 36.98 -8.31 1.71
C ALA A 130 35.86 -8.02 0.69
N ARG A 131 36.13 -7.24 -0.36
CA ARG A 131 35.16 -7.00 -1.43
C ARG A 131 34.80 -8.26 -2.20
N ASP A 132 35.82 -9.11 -2.45
CA ASP A 132 35.64 -10.36 -3.17
C ASP A 132 34.83 -11.39 -2.36
N MET A 133 34.79 -11.23 -1.03
CA MET A 133 33.99 -12.09 -0.15
C MET A 133 32.49 -11.82 -0.25
N TRP A 134 32.11 -10.69 -0.79
CA TRP A 134 30.72 -10.27 -0.86
C TRP A 134 30.25 -10.29 -2.31
N ASN A 135 29.58 -11.35 -2.69
CA ASN A 135 28.99 -11.54 -4.01
C ASN A 135 27.97 -10.43 -4.31
N SER A 136 28.48 -9.24 -4.70
CA SER A 136 27.69 -8.03 -4.87
C SER A 136 26.91 -8.02 -6.16
N LEU A 137 25.66 -7.59 -6.11
CA LEU A 137 24.81 -7.35 -7.28
C LEU A 137 24.95 -5.89 -7.71
N TRP A 138 25.74 -5.63 -8.73
CA TRP A 138 25.93 -4.30 -9.30
C TRP A 138 24.78 -3.93 -10.21
N VAL A 139 24.34 -2.68 -10.13
CA VAL A 139 23.35 -2.10 -11.03
C VAL A 139 24.14 -1.46 -12.17
N GLU A 140 23.96 -1.94 -13.40
CA GLU A 140 24.52 -1.26 -14.58
C GLU A 140 23.80 0.07 -14.77
N ASP A 141 24.50 1.14 -14.48
CA ASP A 141 24.10 2.47 -14.89
C ASP A 141 24.60 2.70 -16.32
N GLY A 142 23.74 2.48 -17.30
CA GLY A 142 24.11 2.49 -18.73
C GLY A 142 24.47 3.87 -19.30
N ASN A 143 24.72 4.89 -18.47
CA ASN A 143 24.70 6.27 -18.97
C ASN A 143 26.02 7.05 -18.94
N GLU A 144 27.05 6.71 -18.15
CA GLU A 144 28.32 7.47 -18.20
C GLU A 144 29.50 6.68 -17.61
N PRO A 145 30.75 6.82 -18.16
CA PRO A 145 31.95 6.16 -17.63
C PRO A 145 32.38 6.64 -16.23
N ASP A 146 31.85 7.77 -15.77
CA ASP A 146 32.17 8.42 -14.48
C ASP A 146 30.99 8.43 -13.48
N SER A 147 29.90 7.71 -13.75
CA SER A 147 28.81 7.60 -12.77
C SER A 147 29.27 6.79 -11.56
N ALA A 148 28.94 7.26 -10.38
CA ALA A 148 29.23 6.54 -9.14
C ALA A 148 28.62 5.14 -9.20
N SER A 149 29.46 4.11 -9.02
CA SER A 149 29.01 2.71 -9.09
C SER A 149 27.94 2.42 -8.03
N MET A 150 26.80 1.91 -8.47
CA MET A 150 25.67 1.55 -7.60
C MET A 150 25.52 0.03 -7.53
N LEU A 151 25.07 -0.44 -6.38
CA LEU A 151 24.82 -1.87 -6.15
C LEU A 151 23.59 -2.05 -5.24
N MET A 152 23.04 -3.26 -5.27
CA MET A 152 22.13 -3.68 -4.21
C MET A 152 22.94 -3.85 -2.91
N ARG A 153 22.55 -3.16 -1.84
CA ARG A 153 23.31 -3.21 -0.58
C ARG A 153 23.52 -4.64 -0.08
N THR A 154 24.75 -4.95 0.26
CA THR A 154 25.16 -6.28 0.75
C THR A 154 24.95 -6.46 2.26
N HIS A 155 24.71 -5.37 2.96
CA HIS A 155 24.41 -5.25 4.39
C HIS A 155 23.69 -3.93 4.66
N THR A 156 23.21 -3.73 5.87
CA THR A 156 22.52 -2.47 6.24
C THR A 156 23.46 -1.42 6.83
N SER A 157 24.76 -1.71 6.91
CA SER A 157 25.81 -0.81 7.44
C SER A 157 25.96 0.56 6.74
N PRO A 158 25.63 0.74 5.46
CA PRO A 158 25.66 2.07 4.83
C PRO A 158 24.90 3.13 5.61
N MET A 159 23.84 2.74 6.28
CA MET A 159 23.04 3.65 7.09
C MET A 159 23.79 4.16 8.33
N GLN A 160 24.79 3.46 8.84
CA GLN A 160 25.63 3.96 9.92
C GLN A 160 26.33 5.26 9.49
N ILE A 161 26.86 5.28 8.29
CA ILE A 161 27.55 6.46 7.74
C ILE A 161 26.54 7.59 7.50
N ARG A 162 25.43 7.31 6.85
CA ARG A 162 24.40 8.32 6.57
C ARG A 162 23.87 8.97 7.85
N ILE A 163 23.63 8.17 8.87
CA ILE A 163 23.18 8.68 10.17
C ILE A 163 24.25 9.55 10.84
N MET A 164 25.51 9.13 10.80
CA MET A 164 26.61 9.90 11.38
C MET A 164 26.92 11.18 10.61
N GLU A 165 26.61 11.25 9.31
CA GLU A 165 26.72 12.48 8.51
C GLU A 165 25.60 13.49 8.84
N GLU A 166 24.43 13.02 9.24
CA GLU A 166 23.24 13.85 9.47
C GLU A 166 23.01 14.16 10.96
N THR A 167 23.51 13.32 11.87
CA THR A 167 23.16 13.37 13.30
C THR A 167 24.42 13.47 14.16
N THR A 168 24.37 14.36 15.14
CA THR A 168 25.44 14.45 16.16
C THR A 168 25.19 13.46 17.31
N PRO A 169 26.25 12.86 17.88
CA PRO A 169 26.12 12.02 19.06
C PRO A 169 25.44 12.74 20.25
N PRO A 170 24.70 12.01 21.11
CA PRO A 170 24.63 10.57 21.18
C PRO A 170 23.69 9.94 20.15
N ILE A 171 24.13 8.86 19.51
CA ILE A 171 23.36 8.10 18.50
C ILE A 171 23.07 6.71 19.05
N ARG A 172 21.86 6.26 18.95
CA ARG A 172 21.43 4.87 19.23
C ARG A 172 20.35 4.49 18.22
N VAL A 173 20.69 3.69 17.23
CA VAL A 173 19.79 3.30 16.16
C VAL A 173 19.92 1.82 15.82
N ILE A 174 18.84 1.24 15.30
CA ILE A 174 18.88 -0.02 14.56
C ILE A 174 18.41 0.21 13.13
N VAL A 175 18.97 -0.54 12.22
CA VAL A 175 18.67 -0.48 10.78
C VAL A 175 18.21 -1.84 10.30
N PRO A 176 16.92 -2.15 10.40
CA PRO A 176 16.34 -3.33 9.77
C PRO A 176 16.23 -3.11 8.26
N GLY A 177 16.50 -4.14 7.47
CA GLY A 177 16.31 -4.04 6.04
C GLY A 177 16.69 -5.29 5.27
N LYS A 178 16.29 -5.33 4.01
CA LYS A 178 16.70 -6.36 3.06
C LYS A 178 18.13 -6.11 2.59
N THR A 179 18.86 -7.18 2.40
CA THR A 179 20.21 -7.19 1.85
C THR A 179 20.30 -8.22 0.75
N TYR A 180 21.26 -8.04 -0.15
CA TYR A 180 21.33 -8.76 -1.42
C TYR A 180 22.74 -9.25 -1.68
N ARG A 181 22.88 -10.53 -2.03
CA ARG A 181 24.16 -11.14 -2.42
C ARG A 181 23.94 -12.11 -3.56
N TYR A 182 24.85 -12.15 -4.51
CA TYR A 182 24.82 -13.11 -5.60
C TYR A 182 25.28 -14.48 -5.07
N GLU A 183 24.36 -15.20 -4.48
CA GLU A 183 24.60 -16.53 -3.94
C GLU A 183 23.63 -17.54 -4.56
N ALA A 184 24.07 -18.77 -4.73
CA ALA A 184 23.18 -19.84 -5.13
C ALA A 184 22.22 -20.17 -3.98
N THR A 185 20.93 -20.19 -4.26
CA THR A 185 19.91 -20.54 -3.28
C THR A 185 20.04 -22.01 -2.88
N ASP A 186 20.21 -22.28 -1.59
CA ASP A 186 20.22 -23.61 -1.00
C ASP A 186 19.43 -23.64 0.34
N ALA A 187 19.63 -24.67 1.16
CA ALA A 187 18.94 -24.79 2.44
C ALA A 187 19.35 -23.71 3.49
N THR A 188 20.46 -23.04 3.29
CA THR A 188 21.07 -22.08 4.22
C THR A 188 21.38 -20.71 3.62
N HIS A 189 21.32 -20.60 2.31
CA HIS A 189 21.64 -19.37 1.59
C HIS A 189 20.47 -18.92 0.70
N GLU A 190 20.23 -17.63 0.70
CA GLU A 190 19.27 -16.95 -0.16
C GLU A 190 19.90 -15.66 -0.70
N TRP A 191 19.62 -15.33 -1.95
CA TRP A 191 20.14 -14.11 -2.58
C TRP A 191 19.61 -12.82 -1.96
N GLN A 192 18.46 -12.90 -1.28
CA GLN A 192 17.85 -11.81 -0.54
C GLN A 192 17.50 -12.28 0.88
N PHE A 193 17.99 -11.60 1.89
CA PHE A 193 17.65 -11.88 3.28
C PHE A 193 17.49 -10.60 4.07
N CYS A 194 16.92 -10.66 5.29
CA CYS A 194 16.79 -9.52 6.17
C CYS A 194 17.95 -9.49 7.16
N GLN A 195 18.52 -8.30 7.34
CA GLN A 195 19.54 -8.01 8.34
C GLN A 195 19.04 -6.86 9.24
N ILE A 196 19.47 -6.87 10.48
CA ILE A 196 19.26 -5.79 11.43
C ILE A 196 20.60 -5.43 12.02
N GLU A 197 21.08 -4.23 11.76
CA GLU A 197 22.30 -3.71 12.38
C GLU A 197 21.96 -2.69 13.46
N GLY A 198 22.85 -2.54 14.44
CA GLY A 198 22.75 -1.56 15.48
C GLY A 198 23.99 -0.66 15.51
N LEU A 199 23.77 0.63 15.72
CA LEU A 199 24.82 1.62 15.95
C LEU A 199 24.56 2.35 17.27
N ALA A 200 25.59 2.42 18.12
CA ALA A 200 25.59 3.29 19.29
C ALA A 200 26.88 4.11 19.35
N VAL A 201 26.73 5.42 19.39
CA VAL A 201 27.87 6.38 19.47
C VAL A 201 27.61 7.33 20.63
N ALA A 202 28.48 7.33 21.62
CA ALA A 202 28.48 8.28 22.73
C ALA A 202 29.85 8.30 23.38
N GLU A 203 30.12 9.27 24.29
CA GLU A 203 31.42 9.46 24.90
C GLU A 203 31.85 8.30 25.82
N ASP A 204 30.92 7.60 26.42
CA ASP A 204 31.14 6.55 27.44
C ASP A 204 30.80 5.12 26.95
N ILE A 205 30.64 4.90 25.66
CA ILE A 205 30.37 3.57 25.09
C ILE A 205 31.62 2.68 25.20
N THR A 206 31.41 1.51 25.78
CA THR A 206 32.46 0.49 25.98
C THR A 206 32.04 -0.84 25.38
N PHE A 207 33.00 -1.77 25.26
CA PHE A 207 32.70 -3.14 24.85
C PHE A 207 31.76 -3.87 25.82
N ALA A 208 31.75 -3.45 27.11
CA ALA A 208 30.81 -3.98 28.09
C ALA A 208 29.35 -3.56 27.77
N ASN A 209 29.15 -2.37 27.23
CA ASN A 209 27.82 -1.91 26.78
C ASN A 209 27.33 -2.76 25.60
N LEU A 210 28.19 -3.03 24.62
CA LEU A 210 27.86 -3.92 23.49
C LEU A 210 27.43 -5.31 24.00
N LYS A 211 28.21 -5.91 24.88
CA LYS A 211 27.90 -7.22 25.48
C LYS A 211 26.58 -7.21 26.25
N ALA A 212 26.34 -6.16 27.04
CA ALA A 212 25.11 -6.04 27.82
C ALA A 212 23.88 -5.90 26.90
N THR A 213 23.97 -5.05 25.87
CA THR A 213 22.89 -4.85 24.90
C THR A 213 22.54 -6.15 24.17
N LEU A 214 23.54 -6.87 23.65
CA LEU A 214 23.31 -8.13 22.95
C LEU A 214 22.84 -9.26 23.87
N ALA A 215 23.31 -9.30 25.12
CA ALA A 215 22.83 -10.27 26.10
C ALA A 215 21.35 -10.01 26.48
N GLU A 216 20.98 -8.76 26.68
CA GLU A 216 19.59 -8.38 26.95
C GLU A 216 18.67 -8.65 25.75
N PHE A 217 19.12 -8.34 24.52
CA PHE A 217 18.45 -8.71 23.30
C PHE A 217 18.20 -10.23 23.21
N ALA A 218 19.26 -11.03 23.42
CA ALA A 218 19.17 -12.49 23.37
C ALA A 218 18.15 -13.03 24.40
N LYS A 219 18.17 -12.48 25.60
CA LYS A 219 17.24 -12.86 26.66
C LYS A 219 15.79 -12.57 26.27
N ARG A 220 15.50 -11.39 25.69
CA ARG A 220 14.15 -10.98 25.33
C ARG A 220 13.58 -11.75 24.14
N ILE A 221 14.41 -12.04 23.14
CA ILE A 221 13.95 -12.76 21.95
C ILE A 221 13.93 -14.28 22.16
N PHE A 222 14.93 -14.86 22.84
CA PHE A 222 15.07 -16.30 22.97
C PHE A 222 14.70 -16.84 24.37
N GLY A 223 14.39 -15.95 25.29
CA GLY A 223 13.94 -16.28 26.64
C GLY A 223 15.04 -16.22 27.71
N ASP A 224 14.62 -16.02 28.97
CA ASP A 224 15.48 -15.76 30.13
C ASP A 224 16.54 -16.83 30.44
N LYS A 225 16.32 -18.06 29.99
CA LYS A 225 17.21 -19.18 30.24
C LYS A 225 18.37 -19.26 29.26
N ARG A 226 18.38 -18.43 28.20
CA ARG A 226 19.40 -18.47 27.16
C ARG A 226 20.67 -17.78 27.61
N LYS A 227 21.80 -18.38 27.24
CA LYS A 227 23.14 -17.86 27.52
C LYS A 227 23.80 -17.37 26.25
N ALA A 228 24.19 -16.11 26.25
CA ALA A 228 25.00 -15.53 25.18
C ALA A 228 26.48 -15.75 25.52
N ARG A 229 27.25 -16.27 24.57
CA ARG A 229 28.69 -16.42 24.61
C ARG A 229 29.32 -15.48 23.61
N PHE A 230 30.28 -14.69 24.05
CA PHE A 230 31.07 -13.80 23.21
C PHE A 230 32.45 -14.41 22.99
N ARG A 231 32.89 -14.41 21.74
CA ARG A 231 34.20 -14.85 21.29
C ARG A 231 34.84 -13.71 20.50
N CYS A 232 36.06 -13.31 20.86
CA CYS A 232 36.82 -12.41 20.02
C CYS A 232 37.07 -13.08 18.67
N ASP A 233 36.86 -12.37 17.60
CA ASP A 233 37.07 -12.84 16.25
C ASP A 233 37.67 -11.74 15.38
N PHE A 234 38.39 -12.13 14.34
CA PHE A 234 39.01 -11.20 13.43
C PHE A 234 38.07 -10.86 12.27
N PHE A 235 37.85 -9.57 12.09
CA PHE A 235 37.18 -9.02 10.94
C PHE A 235 38.10 -7.98 10.29
N PRO A 236 38.39 -8.07 8.98
CA PRO A 236 39.43 -7.25 8.36
C PRO A 236 39.11 -5.73 8.33
N PHE A 237 37.88 -5.34 8.65
CA PHE A 237 37.41 -3.95 8.60
C PHE A 237 36.97 -3.42 9.96
N VAL A 238 37.05 -4.20 11.06
CA VAL A 238 36.66 -3.78 12.41
C VAL A 238 37.63 -4.24 13.48
N GLU A 239 37.93 -3.38 14.46
CA GLU A 239 38.80 -3.63 15.61
C GLU A 239 38.29 -2.85 16.84
N PRO A 240 38.07 -3.50 17.99
CA PRO A 240 38.03 -4.92 18.27
C PRO A 240 36.77 -5.59 17.71
N GLY A 241 36.90 -6.83 17.22
CA GLY A 241 35.81 -7.64 16.71
C GLY A 241 35.37 -8.75 17.66
N ALA A 242 34.10 -9.07 17.69
CA ALA A 242 33.58 -10.22 18.43
C ALA A 242 32.37 -10.84 17.75
N GLU A 243 32.26 -12.16 17.92
CA GLU A 243 31.09 -12.93 17.54
C GLU A 243 30.26 -13.31 18.76
N VAL A 244 28.93 -13.22 18.65
CA VAL A 244 28.00 -13.67 19.68
C VAL A 244 27.32 -14.98 19.25
N SER A 245 27.31 -15.96 20.14
CA SER A 245 26.59 -17.22 19.99
C SER A 245 25.58 -17.37 21.12
N ILE A 246 24.43 -17.95 20.79
CA ILE A 246 23.38 -18.25 21.76
C ILE A 246 23.22 -19.76 21.83
N ASP A 247 23.02 -20.30 23.03
CA ASP A 247 22.85 -21.73 23.24
C ASP A 247 21.61 -22.27 22.53
N CYS A 248 21.72 -23.45 21.96
CA CYS A 248 20.63 -24.11 21.23
C CYS A 248 19.48 -24.49 22.16
N PHE A 249 18.24 -24.28 21.71
CA PHE A 249 17.04 -24.69 22.46
C PHE A 249 16.52 -26.09 22.06
N LYS A 250 17.15 -26.75 21.09
CA LYS A 250 16.80 -28.11 20.65
C LYS A 250 17.73 -29.17 21.15
N CYS A 251 18.99 -28.81 21.39
CA CYS A 251 20.04 -29.67 21.92
C CYS A 251 20.80 -28.94 23.06
#